data_16b2013c147f63d05e4efe21b22bb3b5
#
_entry.id   16b2013c147f63d05e4efe21b22bb3b5
#
_cell.length_a   1.000
_cell.length_b   1.000
_cell.length_c   1.000
_cell.angle_alpha   90.00
_cell.angle_beta   90.00
_cell.angle_gamma   90.00
#
_symmetry.space_group_name_H-M   'P 1'
#
loop_
_entity.id
_entity.type
_entity.pdbx_description
1 polymer ?
#
loop_
_entity_poly.entity_id
_entity_poly.type
_entity_poly.pdbx_seq_one_letter_code
_entity_poly.pdbx_strand_id
1 'polypeptide(L)'
;IVFYGKKNPTRAFLRDVDLFAAALKKRGFMKGDVLTVYLPTSLQAIVAFYACSKIGVTANIVHPLMPLAALKENMKAVGTKGLMYYDATLSSRDVFKDFNGILIECSVADYMGALSPFYKIYGLYKCRGNAKNTSYRAFLKSGKDGDFSQCGGAEDIFVTMHSGGTDGTPKILKISNRALNALVDNLLFLKDHETKGEYSLVMLPVFHAFGLGISVHYALTDGYNLCLASRFNARRANEYIKRFNVTFVAGVPVMFKKMIAEKNFSGYRLKKLKQVWCGGDVLPENTLKTFDEKVRNAGGTARLMRGYGLSEVCGACAANSYACYKDLSLIHISEPTRLRCI
;
A
#
# COMPACT_ATOMS: atom_id res chain seq x y z
N ILE A 1 3.39 -6.05 -11.77
CA ILE A 1 2.28 -5.44 -10.99
C ILE A 1 1.05 -5.36 -11.89
N VAL A 2 -0.10 -5.81 -11.38
CA VAL A 2 -1.40 -5.66 -12.04
C VAL A 2 -2.12 -4.44 -11.46
N PHE A 3 -2.52 -3.50 -12.30
CA PHE A 3 -3.27 -2.32 -11.89
C PHE A 3 -4.41 -2.06 -12.90
N TYR A 4 -5.64 -1.92 -12.42
CA TYR A 4 -6.86 -1.90 -13.24
C TYR A 4 -6.95 -3.07 -14.25
N GLY A 5 -6.50 -4.26 -13.84
CA GLY A 5 -6.51 -5.46 -14.68
C GLY A 5 -5.42 -5.51 -15.77
N LYS A 6 -4.62 -4.45 -15.91
CA LYS A 6 -3.49 -4.38 -16.83
C LYS A 6 -2.19 -4.81 -16.12
N LYS A 7 -1.45 -5.73 -16.74
CA LYS A 7 -0.12 -6.14 -16.27
C LYS A 7 0.92 -5.08 -16.63
N ASN A 8 1.63 -4.58 -15.63
CA ASN A 8 2.78 -3.71 -15.76
C ASN A 8 4.01 -4.53 -15.33
N PRO A 9 4.98 -4.79 -16.23
CA PRO A 9 6.17 -5.56 -15.90
C PRO A 9 6.95 -4.93 -14.74
N THR A 10 7.59 -5.75 -13.90
CA THR A 10 8.43 -5.27 -12.80
C THR A 10 9.52 -4.32 -13.30
N ARG A 11 10.12 -4.61 -14.47
CA ARG A 11 11.08 -3.72 -15.10
C ARG A 11 10.52 -2.33 -15.41
N ALA A 12 9.24 -2.23 -15.81
CA ALA A 12 8.60 -0.93 -16.05
C ALA A 12 8.36 -0.17 -14.74
N PHE A 13 7.98 -0.88 -13.68
CA PHE A 13 7.84 -0.30 -12.35
C PHE A 13 9.18 0.24 -11.83
N LEU A 14 10.25 -0.54 -11.89
CA LEU A 14 11.58 -0.11 -11.45
C LEU A 14 12.09 1.09 -12.26
N ARG A 15 11.89 1.07 -13.58
CA ARG A 15 12.19 2.22 -14.43
C ARG A 15 11.41 3.47 -13.99
N ASP A 16 10.13 3.35 -13.69
CA ASP A 16 9.32 4.49 -13.27
C ASP A 16 9.77 5.01 -11.88
N VAL A 17 10.25 4.14 -10.98
CA VAL A 17 10.90 4.51 -9.72
C VAL A 17 12.17 5.33 -9.98
N ASP A 18 13.03 4.85 -10.88
CA ASP A 18 14.28 5.53 -11.24
C ASP A 18 14.02 6.91 -11.85
N LEU A 19 13.10 6.97 -12.81
CA LEU A 19 12.72 8.22 -13.47
C LEU A 19 12.11 9.23 -12.48
N PHE A 20 11.29 8.76 -11.55
CA PHE A 20 10.68 9.62 -10.55
C PHE A 20 11.72 10.16 -9.56
N ALA A 21 12.63 9.31 -9.11
CA ALA A 21 13.75 9.70 -8.24
C ALA A 21 14.66 10.75 -8.91
N ALA A 22 15.05 10.52 -10.16
CA ALA A 22 15.84 11.46 -10.95
C ALA A 22 15.11 12.79 -11.18
N ALA A 23 13.79 12.74 -11.44
CA ALA A 23 12.98 13.95 -11.57
C ALA A 23 12.91 14.77 -10.27
N LEU A 24 12.82 14.11 -9.11
CA LEU A 24 12.88 14.77 -7.80
C LEU A 24 14.22 15.47 -7.60
N LYS A 25 15.37 14.79 -7.85
CA LYS A 25 16.70 15.39 -7.78
C LYS A 25 16.82 16.61 -8.70
N LYS A 26 16.37 16.50 -9.95
CA LYS A 26 16.37 17.61 -10.93
C LYS A 26 15.55 18.81 -10.46
N ARG A 27 14.54 18.59 -9.60
CA ARG A 27 13.72 19.65 -8.98
C ARG A 27 14.28 20.12 -7.64
N GLY A 28 15.51 19.74 -7.30
CA GLY A 28 16.24 20.18 -6.12
C GLY A 28 15.84 19.46 -4.83
N PHE A 29 15.18 18.30 -4.91
CA PHE A 29 14.97 17.47 -3.73
C PHE A 29 16.29 16.86 -3.26
N MET A 30 16.53 16.96 -1.96
CA MET A 30 17.69 16.41 -1.28
C MET A 30 17.25 15.45 -0.17
N LYS A 31 18.21 14.70 0.36
CA LYS A 31 18.02 13.86 1.54
C LYS A 31 17.42 14.65 2.70
N GLY A 32 16.38 14.10 3.31
CA GLY A 32 15.63 14.74 4.38
C GLY A 32 14.44 15.62 3.93
N ASP A 33 14.36 15.99 2.65
CA ASP A 33 13.18 16.69 2.14
C ASP A 33 11.92 15.80 2.20
N VAL A 34 10.75 16.42 2.16
CA VAL A 34 9.47 15.73 2.28
C VAL A 34 8.60 15.91 1.04
N LEU A 35 8.15 14.78 0.48
CA LEU A 35 7.12 14.72 -0.54
C LEU A 35 5.81 14.23 0.08
N THR A 36 4.78 15.07 0.12
CA THR A 36 3.44 14.63 0.58
C THR A 36 2.72 13.88 -0.54
N VAL A 37 2.24 12.67 -0.21
CA VAL A 37 1.52 11.78 -1.12
C VAL A 37 0.06 11.67 -0.68
N TYR A 38 -0.80 12.48 -1.32
CA TYR A 38 -2.24 12.55 -1.11
C TYR A 38 -2.96 11.74 -2.19
N LEU A 39 -2.71 10.43 -2.19
CA LEU A 39 -3.19 9.50 -3.22
C LEU A 39 -3.91 8.29 -2.60
N PRO A 40 -4.93 7.74 -3.27
CA PRO A 40 -5.45 6.42 -2.94
C PRO A 40 -4.42 5.33 -3.26
N THR A 41 -4.73 4.08 -2.90
CA THR A 41 -3.94 2.91 -3.33
C THR A 41 -3.80 2.91 -4.84
N SER A 42 -2.59 3.19 -5.32
CA SER A 42 -2.29 3.36 -6.74
C SER A 42 -0.84 3.03 -7.04
N LEU A 43 -0.55 2.71 -8.29
CA LEU A 43 0.82 2.43 -8.72
C LEU A 43 1.71 3.68 -8.61
N GLN A 44 1.14 4.88 -8.85
CA GLN A 44 1.83 6.14 -8.70
C GLN A 44 2.32 6.37 -7.26
N ALA A 45 1.46 6.05 -6.26
CA ALA A 45 1.84 6.17 -4.85
C ALA A 45 3.01 5.24 -4.51
N ILE A 46 2.95 3.98 -4.94
CA ILE A 46 4.01 3.00 -4.69
C ILE A 46 5.31 3.42 -5.38
N VAL A 47 5.26 3.88 -6.63
CA VAL A 47 6.44 4.43 -7.33
C VAL A 47 7.05 5.58 -6.53
N ALA A 48 6.24 6.52 -6.04
CA ALA A 48 6.72 7.65 -5.26
C ALA A 48 7.40 7.22 -3.95
N PHE A 49 6.83 6.24 -3.24
CA PHE A 49 7.41 5.74 -1.98
C PHE A 49 8.83 5.21 -2.19
N TYR A 50 9.01 4.32 -3.16
CA TYR A 50 10.32 3.74 -3.44
C TYR A 50 11.30 4.74 -4.07
N ALA A 51 10.81 5.66 -4.90
CA ALA A 51 11.65 6.71 -5.47
C ALA A 51 12.16 7.69 -4.41
N CYS A 52 11.32 8.08 -3.46
CA CYS A 52 11.70 8.89 -2.31
C CYS A 52 12.76 8.16 -1.47
N SER A 53 12.51 6.90 -1.09
CA SER A 53 13.45 6.08 -0.34
C SER A 53 14.81 5.96 -1.04
N LYS A 54 14.81 5.77 -2.36
CA LYS A 54 16.04 5.66 -3.16
C LYS A 54 16.98 6.86 -2.99
N ILE A 55 16.45 8.05 -2.77
CA ILE A 55 17.22 9.29 -2.67
C ILE A 55 17.20 9.92 -1.28
N GLY A 56 16.70 9.21 -0.25
CA GLY A 56 16.65 9.68 1.13
C GLY A 56 15.61 10.78 1.38
N VAL A 57 14.65 10.97 0.47
CA VAL A 57 13.48 11.82 0.65
C VAL A 57 12.42 11.06 1.44
N THR A 58 11.73 11.74 2.34
CA THR A 58 10.64 11.15 3.12
C THR A 58 9.31 11.26 2.37
N ALA A 59 8.61 10.16 2.15
CA ALA A 59 7.24 10.19 1.66
C ALA A 59 6.26 10.41 2.83
N ASN A 60 5.65 11.59 2.91
CA ASN A 60 4.59 11.86 3.89
C ASN A 60 3.26 11.35 3.35
N ILE A 61 2.77 10.25 3.90
CA ILE A 61 1.57 9.58 3.42
C ILE A 61 0.37 10.06 4.22
N VAL A 62 -0.62 10.62 3.53
CA VAL A 62 -1.85 11.12 4.13
C VAL A 62 -3.07 10.41 3.56
N HIS A 63 -4.14 10.37 4.35
CA HIS A 63 -5.40 9.76 3.91
C HIS A 63 -5.97 10.51 2.70
N PRO A 64 -6.35 9.86 1.60
CA PRO A 64 -6.78 10.52 0.35
C PRO A 64 -8.11 11.28 0.47
N LEU A 65 -8.83 11.15 1.58
CA LEU A 65 -10.03 11.90 1.91
C LEU A 65 -9.81 12.86 3.10
N MET A 66 -8.56 13.16 3.45
CA MET A 66 -8.25 14.14 4.49
C MET A 66 -8.82 15.50 4.07
N PRO A 67 -9.53 16.21 4.97
CA PRO A 67 -10.00 17.58 4.69
C PRO A 67 -8.86 18.50 4.29
N LEU A 68 -9.09 19.39 3.33
CA LEU A 68 -8.04 20.24 2.77
C LEU A 68 -7.36 21.16 3.80
N ALA A 69 -8.09 21.63 4.79
CA ALA A 69 -7.52 22.42 5.90
C ALA A 69 -6.50 21.58 6.68
N ALA A 70 -6.89 20.38 7.11
CA ALA A 70 -6.01 19.44 7.81
C ALA A 70 -4.81 19.01 6.96
N LEU A 71 -5.01 18.83 5.65
CA LEU A 71 -3.92 18.54 4.72
C LEU A 71 -2.89 19.68 4.68
N LYS A 72 -3.35 20.94 4.58
CA LYS A 72 -2.45 22.11 4.57
C LYS A 72 -1.68 22.24 5.88
N GLU A 73 -2.33 22.04 7.02
CA GLU A 73 -1.68 22.03 8.33
C GLU A 73 -0.64 20.91 8.44
N ASN A 74 -0.99 19.73 8.02
CA ASN A 74 -0.06 18.59 7.98
C ASN A 74 1.17 18.89 7.10
N MET A 75 0.95 19.38 5.88
CA MET A 75 2.02 19.74 4.95
C MET A 75 2.98 20.77 5.56
N LYS A 76 2.44 21.76 6.29
CA LYS A 76 3.23 22.76 7.02
C LYS A 76 4.03 22.11 8.16
N ALA A 77 3.39 21.24 8.95
CA ALA A 77 4.01 20.59 10.11
C ALA A 77 5.19 19.70 9.72
N VAL A 78 5.12 19.02 8.56
CA VAL A 78 6.20 18.15 8.09
C VAL A 78 7.19 18.84 7.14
N GLY A 79 7.02 20.12 6.83
CA GLY A 79 7.90 20.84 5.91
C GLY A 79 7.81 20.33 4.46
N THR A 80 6.60 20.11 3.95
CA THR A 80 6.37 19.56 2.61
C THR A 80 6.99 20.44 1.52
N LYS A 81 7.88 19.88 0.71
CA LYS A 81 8.51 20.52 -0.46
C LYS A 81 7.77 20.24 -1.77
N GLY A 82 7.04 19.15 -1.83
CA GLY A 82 6.19 18.80 -2.96
C GLY A 82 4.95 18.02 -2.56
N LEU A 83 3.91 18.11 -3.37
CA LEU A 83 2.63 17.42 -3.16
C LEU A 83 2.26 16.61 -4.41
N MET A 84 1.98 15.33 -4.21
CA MET A 84 1.29 14.49 -5.18
C MET A 84 -0.19 14.38 -4.82
N TYR A 85 -1.06 14.63 -5.76
CA TYR A 85 -2.50 14.51 -5.57
C TYR A 85 -3.18 13.89 -6.81
N TYR A 86 -4.42 13.47 -6.63
CA TYR A 86 -5.19 12.81 -7.67
C TYR A 86 -6.21 13.78 -8.29
N ASP A 87 -6.25 13.86 -9.61
CA ASP A 87 -7.17 14.74 -10.36
C ASP A 87 -8.65 14.56 -9.97
N ALA A 88 -9.03 13.31 -9.64
CA ALA A 88 -10.40 12.97 -9.26
C ALA A 88 -10.74 13.29 -7.78
N THR A 89 -9.78 13.68 -6.94
CA THR A 89 -10.01 13.97 -5.51
C THR A 89 -10.23 15.45 -5.22
N LEU A 90 -9.86 16.32 -6.14
CA LEU A 90 -10.00 17.77 -6.00
C LEU A 90 -11.06 18.31 -6.93
N SER A 91 -11.86 19.26 -6.43
CA SER A 91 -12.79 20.04 -7.24
C SER A 91 -12.12 21.19 -8.01
N SER A 92 -10.98 21.65 -7.53
CA SER A 92 -10.19 22.71 -8.17
C SER A 92 -8.70 22.56 -7.85
N ARG A 93 -7.85 22.85 -8.85
CA ARG A 93 -6.40 22.95 -8.71
C ARG A 93 -5.98 24.18 -7.91
N ASP A 94 -6.79 25.22 -7.91
CA ASP A 94 -6.49 26.51 -7.26
C ASP A 94 -6.45 26.42 -5.73
N VAL A 95 -6.88 25.30 -5.16
CA VAL A 95 -6.74 25.01 -3.72
C VAL A 95 -5.29 25.12 -3.24
N PHE A 96 -4.33 24.84 -4.13
CA PHE A 96 -2.90 24.89 -3.82
C PHE A 96 -2.16 26.02 -4.54
N LYS A 97 -2.86 27.06 -5.03
CA LYS A 97 -2.24 28.19 -5.74
C LYS A 97 -1.15 28.90 -4.93
N ASP A 98 -1.31 28.94 -3.60
CA ASP A 98 -0.39 29.60 -2.66
C ASP A 98 0.72 28.65 -2.16
N PHE A 99 0.76 27.40 -2.63
CA PHE A 99 1.81 26.47 -2.28
C PHE A 99 3.03 26.68 -3.17
N ASN A 100 4.15 27.07 -2.56
CA ASN A 100 5.40 27.37 -3.27
C ASN A 100 6.22 26.12 -3.65
N GLY A 101 5.73 24.92 -3.34
CA GLY A 101 6.38 23.65 -3.68
C GLY A 101 5.97 23.10 -5.04
N ILE A 102 6.44 21.90 -5.32
CA ILE A 102 6.14 21.19 -6.57
C ILE A 102 4.77 20.50 -6.46
N LEU A 103 3.90 20.73 -7.44
CA LEU A 103 2.61 20.05 -7.57
C LEU A 103 2.69 18.99 -8.66
N ILE A 104 2.44 17.72 -8.31
CA ILE A 104 2.41 16.58 -9.22
C ILE A 104 0.99 16.02 -9.27
N GLU A 105 0.33 16.22 -10.41
CA GLU A 105 -1.03 15.73 -10.63
C GLU A 105 -1.01 14.33 -11.21
N CYS A 106 -1.62 13.39 -10.51
CA CYS A 106 -1.80 12.00 -10.92
C CYS A 106 -3.21 11.77 -11.45
N SER A 107 -3.35 10.86 -12.41
CA SER A 107 -4.64 10.47 -12.97
C SER A 107 -4.77 8.95 -13.04
N VAL A 108 -6.01 8.45 -12.98
CA VAL A 108 -6.32 7.03 -13.32
C VAL A 108 -5.78 6.71 -14.70
N ALA A 109 -5.85 7.68 -15.62
CA ALA A 109 -5.40 7.56 -17.00
C ALA A 109 -3.92 7.19 -17.16
N ASP A 110 -3.06 7.47 -16.16
CA ASP A 110 -1.62 7.28 -16.27
C ASP A 110 -1.20 5.85 -16.61
N TYR A 111 -1.95 4.86 -16.14
CA TYR A 111 -1.66 3.44 -16.37
C TYR A 111 -2.75 2.69 -17.15
N MET A 112 -3.74 3.39 -17.73
CA MET A 112 -4.87 2.77 -18.46
C MET A 112 -4.58 2.44 -19.92
N GLY A 113 -3.43 2.85 -20.46
CA GLY A 113 -3.04 2.56 -21.86
C GLY A 113 -4.01 3.17 -22.87
N ALA A 114 -4.61 2.35 -23.75
CA ALA A 114 -5.50 2.81 -24.82
C ALA A 114 -6.76 3.54 -24.34
N LEU A 115 -7.21 3.27 -23.12
CA LEU A 115 -8.35 3.96 -22.50
C LEU A 115 -7.97 5.31 -21.85
N SER A 116 -6.68 5.63 -21.82
CA SER A 116 -6.15 6.87 -21.23
C SER A 116 -6.84 8.16 -21.72
N PRO A 117 -7.17 8.36 -23.01
CA PRO A 117 -7.80 9.61 -23.46
C PRO A 117 -9.15 9.88 -22.80
N PHE A 118 -10.01 8.87 -22.66
CA PHE A 118 -11.33 9.01 -22.02
C PHE A 118 -11.22 9.42 -20.57
N TYR A 119 -10.31 8.80 -19.81
CA TYR A 119 -10.11 9.13 -18.41
C TYR A 119 -9.42 10.49 -18.20
N LYS A 120 -8.57 10.93 -19.12
CA LYS A 120 -8.00 12.29 -19.12
C LYS A 120 -9.06 13.36 -19.29
N ILE A 121 -9.97 13.17 -20.26
CA ILE A 121 -11.10 14.09 -20.47
C ILE A 121 -11.96 14.17 -19.20
N TYR A 122 -12.26 13.04 -18.56
CA TYR A 122 -12.98 13.01 -17.30
C TYR A 122 -12.24 13.76 -16.16
N GLY A 123 -10.93 13.58 -16.03
CA GLY A 123 -10.09 14.29 -15.06
C GLY A 123 -10.08 15.79 -15.28
N LEU A 124 -9.95 16.23 -16.54
CA LEU A 124 -10.03 17.66 -16.93
C LEU A 124 -11.38 18.28 -16.61
N TYR A 125 -12.47 17.53 -16.77
CA TYR A 125 -13.81 17.99 -16.42
C TYR A 125 -14.01 18.13 -14.90
N LYS A 126 -13.45 17.18 -14.13
CA LYS A 126 -13.60 17.15 -12.65
C LYS A 126 -12.72 18.16 -11.93
N CYS A 127 -11.47 18.32 -12.34
CA CYS A 127 -10.50 19.19 -11.68
C CYS A 127 -10.16 20.38 -12.55
N ARG A 128 -10.82 21.50 -12.30
CA ARG A 128 -10.61 22.77 -13.00
C ARG A 128 -9.61 23.66 -12.24
N GLY A 129 -9.05 24.67 -12.90
CA GLY A 129 -8.18 25.69 -12.29
C GLY A 129 -6.81 25.81 -13.00
N ASN A 130 -6.11 26.90 -12.68
CA ASN A 130 -4.89 27.37 -13.36
C ASN A 130 -3.61 27.19 -12.53
N ALA A 131 -3.63 26.41 -11.43
CA ALA A 131 -2.43 26.17 -10.64
C ALA A 131 -1.32 25.53 -11.49
N LYS A 132 -0.10 26.00 -11.35
CA LYS A 132 1.09 25.45 -12.02
C LYS A 132 1.38 24.05 -11.49
N ASN A 133 0.82 23.04 -12.14
CA ASN A 133 1.06 21.63 -11.82
C ASN A 133 1.82 20.94 -12.95
N THR A 134 2.49 19.85 -12.60
CA THR A 134 3.13 18.95 -13.56
C THR A 134 2.37 17.63 -13.55
N SER A 135 1.90 17.14 -14.71
CA SER A 135 1.28 15.82 -14.75
C SER A 135 2.31 14.74 -14.40
N TYR A 136 1.88 13.66 -13.74
CA TYR A 136 2.74 12.53 -13.35
C TYR A 136 3.58 12.01 -14.54
N ARG A 137 2.99 11.89 -15.72
CA ARG A 137 3.71 11.46 -16.93
C ARG A 137 4.79 12.45 -17.38
N ALA A 138 4.50 13.76 -17.33
CA ALA A 138 5.48 14.78 -17.66
C ALA A 138 6.60 14.80 -16.61
N PHE A 139 6.26 14.58 -15.35
CA PHE A 139 7.22 14.48 -14.25
C PHE A 139 8.19 13.31 -14.47
N LEU A 140 7.69 12.10 -14.73
CA LEU A 140 8.54 10.95 -15.08
C LEU A 140 9.43 11.25 -16.29
N LYS A 141 8.87 11.85 -17.36
CA LYS A 141 9.64 12.19 -18.55
C LYS A 141 10.79 13.16 -18.27
N SER A 142 10.62 14.07 -17.32
CA SER A 142 11.66 15.03 -16.92
C SER A 142 12.87 14.39 -16.25
N GLY A 143 12.74 13.17 -15.71
CA GLY A 143 13.83 12.40 -15.11
C GLY A 143 14.69 11.60 -16.09
N LYS A 144 14.37 11.59 -17.40
CA LYS A 144 15.01 10.70 -18.39
C LYS A 144 16.55 10.84 -18.45
N ASP A 145 17.04 12.07 -18.37
CA ASP A 145 18.48 12.37 -18.45
C ASP A 145 19.02 12.81 -17.09
N GLY A 146 18.43 12.28 -16.01
CA GLY A 146 18.78 12.63 -14.64
C GLY A 146 19.73 11.66 -14.00
N ASP A 147 20.14 11.98 -12.76
CA ASP A 147 20.95 11.12 -11.93
C ASP A 147 20.12 10.00 -11.30
N PHE A 148 20.41 8.76 -11.65
CA PHE A 148 19.77 7.53 -11.14
C PHE A 148 20.48 6.94 -9.92
N SER A 149 21.53 7.56 -9.39
CA SER A 149 22.27 7.06 -8.23
C SER A 149 21.39 6.99 -6.99
N GLN A 150 21.61 5.95 -6.19
CA GLN A 150 21.00 5.81 -4.89
C GLN A 150 21.83 6.56 -3.87
N CYS A 151 21.17 7.36 -3.01
CA CYS A 151 21.79 8.03 -1.87
C CYS A 151 20.99 7.85 -0.56
N GLY A 152 19.86 7.16 -0.62
CA GLY A 152 19.09 6.75 0.56
C GLY A 152 19.75 5.60 1.31
N GLY A 153 19.71 5.62 2.63
CA GLY A 153 20.29 4.64 3.54
C GLY A 153 19.25 4.00 4.47
N ALA A 154 19.71 3.04 5.27
CA ALA A 154 18.85 2.26 6.18
C ALA A 154 18.18 3.12 7.24
N GLU A 155 18.86 4.13 7.76
CA GLU A 155 18.34 5.00 8.83
C GLU A 155 17.46 6.14 8.31
N ASP A 156 17.40 6.35 6.99
CA ASP A 156 16.54 7.37 6.42
C ASP A 156 15.07 7.01 6.62
N ILE A 157 14.25 8.05 6.82
CA ILE A 157 12.81 7.87 6.97
C ILE A 157 12.21 7.53 5.61
N PHE A 158 11.72 6.32 5.49
CA PHE A 158 10.99 5.86 4.31
C PHE A 158 9.68 6.61 4.15
N VAL A 159 8.86 6.59 5.21
CA VAL A 159 7.56 7.24 5.23
C VAL A 159 7.24 7.87 6.57
N THR A 160 6.40 8.91 6.53
CA THR A 160 5.63 9.35 7.69
C THR A 160 4.17 8.97 7.50
N MET A 161 3.55 8.47 8.57
CA MET A 161 2.15 8.07 8.61
C MET A 161 1.46 8.67 9.83
N HIS A 162 0.12 8.67 9.83
CA HIS A 162 -0.68 9.15 10.95
C HIS A 162 -1.29 7.96 11.69
N SER A 163 -1.04 7.87 12.99
CA SER A 163 -1.80 6.97 13.86
C SER A 163 -3.09 7.65 14.31
N GLY A 164 -4.16 6.87 14.48
CA GLY A 164 -5.33 7.31 15.22
C GLY A 164 -4.94 7.41 16.69
N GLY A 165 -4.58 8.60 17.17
CA GLY A 165 -4.27 8.79 18.60
C GLY A 165 -5.50 8.47 19.44
N THR A 166 -5.32 7.69 20.52
CA THR A 166 -6.36 7.43 21.54
C THR A 166 -6.89 8.72 22.17
N ASP A 167 -6.08 9.79 22.15
CA ASP A 167 -6.38 11.10 22.73
C ASP A 167 -6.91 12.11 21.69
N GLY A 168 -7.33 11.63 20.51
CA GLY A 168 -7.96 12.48 19.46
C GLY A 168 -6.98 13.29 18.61
N THR A 169 -5.70 13.42 18.98
CA THR A 169 -4.69 14.13 18.18
C THR A 169 -3.88 13.13 17.35
N PRO A 170 -3.94 13.16 16.01
CA PRO A 170 -3.15 12.27 15.17
C PRO A 170 -1.66 12.48 15.41
N LYS A 171 -0.93 11.40 15.76
CA LYS A 171 0.54 11.42 15.89
C LYS A 171 1.18 11.11 14.54
N ILE A 172 2.24 11.85 14.20
CA ILE A 172 3.04 11.57 13.02
C ILE A 172 4.10 10.53 13.38
N LEU A 173 3.96 9.36 12.81
CA LEU A 173 4.92 8.25 12.95
C LEU A 173 5.95 8.32 11.85
N LYS A 174 7.22 8.14 12.21
CA LYS A 174 8.35 8.06 11.27
C LYS A 174 8.80 6.62 11.17
N ILE A 175 8.73 6.04 9.99
CA ILE A 175 9.15 4.67 9.70
C ILE A 175 10.40 4.72 8.84
N SER A 176 11.52 4.18 9.34
CA SER A 176 12.77 4.11 8.59
C SER A 176 12.80 2.95 7.59
N ASN A 177 13.71 3.00 6.63
CA ASN A 177 13.98 1.88 5.73
C ASN A 177 14.35 0.62 6.51
N ARG A 178 15.18 0.74 7.57
CA ARG A 178 15.56 -0.37 8.45
C ARG A 178 14.34 -1.02 9.11
N ALA A 179 13.45 -0.21 9.68
CA ALA A 179 12.26 -0.72 10.39
C ALA A 179 11.33 -1.50 9.44
N LEU A 180 11.15 -1.00 8.22
CA LEU A 180 10.30 -1.65 7.23
C LEU A 180 10.92 -2.96 6.70
N ASN A 181 12.26 -3.00 6.51
CA ASN A 181 12.96 -4.22 6.12
C ASN A 181 12.98 -5.26 7.26
N ALA A 182 13.15 -4.83 8.52
CA ALA A 182 13.08 -5.73 9.67
C ALA A 182 11.70 -6.40 9.81
N LEU A 183 10.60 -5.70 9.45
CA LEU A 183 9.30 -6.33 9.34
C LEU A 183 9.32 -7.49 8.32
N VAL A 184 9.94 -7.28 7.15
CA VAL A 184 10.03 -8.33 6.13
C VAL A 184 10.80 -9.52 6.63
N ASP A 185 11.98 -9.30 7.23
CA ASP A 185 12.82 -10.37 7.78
C ASP A 185 12.03 -11.23 8.78
N ASN A 186 11.27 -10.59 9.69
CA ASN A 186 10.41 -11.30 10.64
C ASN A 186 9.27 -12.09 9.95
N LEU A 187 8.66 -11.55 8.90
CA LEU A 187 7.58 -12.24 8.20
C LEU A 187 8.06 -13.42 7.36
N LEU A 188 9.31 -13.39 6.88
CA LEU A 188 9.90 -14.51 6.15
C LEU A 188 10.01 -15.79 7.00
N PHE A 189 10.15 -15.68 8.33
CA PHE A 189 10.09 -16.83 9.23
C PHE A 189 8.72 -17.53 9.29
N LEU A 190 7.65 -16.83 8.89
CA LEU A 190 6.30 -17.39 8.85
C LEU A 190 5.98 -18.08 7.52
N LYS A 191 6.91 -18.03 6.59
CA LYS A 191 6.76 -18.55 5.23
C LYS A 191 7.14 -20.04 5.18
N ASP A 192 6.37 -20.80 4.43
CA ASP A 192 6.55 -22.25 4.26
C ASP A 192 6.68 -22.69 2.78
N HIS A 193 6.72 -21.73 1.85
CA HIS A 193 6.78 -22.02 0.41
C HIS A 193 7.51 -20.93 -0.38
N GLU A 194 7.96 -21.28 -1.58
CA GLU A 194 8.49 -20.32 -2.55
C GLU A 194 7.39 -19.45 -3.16
N THR A 195 7.66 -18.16 -3.29
CA THR A 195 6.69 -17.11 -3.65
C THR A 195 7.01 -16.43 -4.97
N LYS A 196 8.22 -16.61 -5.49
CA LYS A 196 8.71 -15.94 -6.70
C LYS A 196 7.77 -16.12 -7.89
N GLY A 197 7.24 -15.02 -8.39
CA GLY A 197 6.32 -15.00 -9.52
C GLY A 197 4.85 -15.22 -9.17
N GLU A 198 4.53 -15.58 -7.92
CA GLU A 198 3.16 -15.69 -7.42
C GLU A 198 2.49 -14.32 -7.30
N TYR A 199 1.19 -14.28 -7.00
CA TYR A 199 0.43 -13.04 -6.94
C TYR A 199 -0.10 -12.77 -5.53
N SER A 200 0.14 -11.55 -5.04
CA SER A 200 -0.47 -10.98 -3.85
C SER A 200 -1.64 -10.06 -4.23
N LEU A 201 -2.77 -10.15 -3.54
CA LEU A 201 -3.88 -9.21 -3.67
C LEU A 201 -3.73 -8.05 -2.68
N VAL A 202 -3.43 -6.87 -3.18
CA VAL A 202 -3.34 -5.64 -2.40
C VAL A 202 -4.72 -4.98 -2.38
N MET A 203 -5.51 -5.25 -1.36
CA MET A 203 -6.84 -4.65 -1.14
C MET A 203 -6.88 -3.72 0.09
N LEU A 204 -5.83 -3.75 0.90
CA LEU A 204 -5.63 -2.81 2.01
C LEU A 204 -5.10 -1.48 1.49
N PRO A 205 -5.49 -0.36 2.14
CA PRO A 205 -4.97 0.95 1.80
C PRO A 205 -3.46 1.06 2.03
N VAL A 206 -2.71 1.54 1.04
CA VAL A 206 -1.25 1.73 1.15
C VAL A 206 -0.85 2.93 2.03
N PHE A 207 -1.82 3.74 2.42
CA PHE A 207 -1.63 4.82 3.39
C PHE A 207 -1.78 4.37 4.86
N HIS A 208 -1.95 3.07 5.10
CA HIS A 208 -1.87 2.43 6.42
C HIS A 208 -0.70 1.46 6.48
N ALA A 209 -0.06 1.36 7.64
CA ALA A 209 1.11 0.51 7.85
C ALA A 209 0.86 -0.96 7.46
N PHE A 210 -0.32 -1.52 7.78
CA PHE A 210 -0.69 -2.88 7.39
C PHE A 210 -0.70 -3.07 5.86
N GLY A 211 -1.29 -2.11 5.12
CA GLY A 211 -1.32 -2.16 3.66
C GLY A 211 0.05 -1.97 3.03
N LEU A 212 0.80 -0.97 3.48
CA LEU A 212 2.14 -0.69 2.97
C LEU A 212 3.14 -1.78 3.36
N GLY A 213 3.24 -2.09 4.64
CA GLY A 213 4.26 -3.02 5.16
C GLY A 213 4.04 -4.45 4.66
N ILE A 214 2.82 -4.96 4.78
CA ILE A 214 2.54 -6.38 4.51
C ILE A 214 2.08 -6.60 3.07
N SER A 215 1.05 -5.87 2.62
CA SER A 215 0.49 -6.15 1.30
C SER A 215 1.37 -5.66 0.15
N VAL A 216 2.24 -4.66 0.38
CA VAL A 216 3.12 -4.09 -0.66
C VAL A 216 4.57 -4.44 -0.40
N HIS A 217 5.17 -3.99 0.72
CA HIS A 217 6.61 -4.08 0.90
C HIS A 217 7.09 -5.52 1.10
N TYR A 218 6.47 -6.27 2.04
CA TYR A 218 6.76 -7.69 2.20
C TYR A 218 6.53 -8.44 0.88
N ALA A 219 5.37 -8.25 0.25
CA ALA A 219 5.04 -8.97 -0.97
C ALA A 219 6.03 -8.70 -2.12
N LEU A 220 6.47 -7.44 -2.34
CA LEU A 220 7.45 -7.11 -3.36
C LEU A 220 8.83 -7.68 -3.04
N THR A 221 9.27 -7.59 -1.78
CA THR A 221 10.59 -8.06 -1.34
C THR A 221 10.67 -9.58 -1.41
N ASP A 222 9.58 -10.28 -1.11
CA ASP A 222 9.48 -11.74 -1.19
C ASP A 222 9.18 -12.26 -2.62
N GLY A 223 9.17 -11.38 -3.62
CA GLY A 223 9.09 -11.75 -5.05
C GLY A 223 7.69 -11.94 -5.61
N TYR A 224 6.64 -11.54 -4.88
CA TYR A 224 5.27 -11.55 -5.40
C TYR A 224 5.04 -10.51 -6.49
N ASN A 225 4.16 -10.84 -7.40
CA ASN A 225 3.50 -9.85 -8.27
C ASN A 225 2.29 -9.25 -7.55
N LEU A 226 2.16 -7.93 -7.54
CA LEU A 226 1.04 -7.27 -6.89
C LEU A 226 -0.18 -7.17 -7.80
N CYS A 227 -1.35 -7.53 -7.30
CA CYS A 227 -2.66 -7.19 -7.88
C CYS A 227 -3.27 -6.04 -7.07
N LEU A 228 -3.16 -4.80 -7.58
CA LEU A 228 -3.61 -3.60 -6.87
C LEU A 228 -5.12 -3.37 -7.06
N ALA A 229 -5.85 -3.35 -5.97
CA ALA A 229 -7.24 -2.92 -5.91
C ALA A 229 -7.29 -1.50 -5.28
N SER A 230 -7.45 -0.46 -6.10
CA SER A 230 -7.47 0.95 -5.63
C SER A 230 -8.57 1.22 -4.60
N ARG A 231 -9.67 0.47 -4.67
CA ARG A 231 -10.76 0.47 -3.70
C ARG A 231 -11.24 -0.96 -3.50
N PHE A 232 -11.44 -1.35 -2.25
CA PHE A 232 -11.98 -2.66 -1.92
C PHE A 232 -13.40 -2.82 -2.50
N ASN A 233 -13.59 -3.92 -3.22
CA ASN A 233 -14.87 -4.43 -3.66
C ASN A 233 -14.80 -5.96 -3.61
N ALA A 234 -15.64 -6.58 -2.82
CA ALA A 234 -15.58 -8.02 -2.52
C ALA A 234 -15.67 -8.89 -3.79
N ARG A 235 -16.62 -8.59 -4.68
CA ARG A 235 -16.79 -9.32 -5.95
C ARG A 235 -15.54 -9.24 -6.82
N ARG A 236 -14.97 -8.03 -6.98
CA ARG A 236 -13.74 -7.83 -7.76
C ARG A 236 -12.52 -8.48 -7.11
N ALA A 237 -12.42 -8.44 -5.78
CA ALA A 237 -11.35 -9.12 -5.06
C ALA A 237 -11.38 -10.63 -5.36
N ASN A 238 -12.56 -11.26 -5.29
CA ASN A 238 -12.76 -12.67 -5.64
C ASN A 238 -12.46 -12.95 -7.11
N GLU A 239 -12.82 -12.05 -8.02
CA GLU A 239 -12.47 -12.14 -9.45
C GLU A 239 -10.94 -12.10 -9.65
N TYR A 240 -10.22 -11.23 -8.92
CA TYR A 240 -8.76 -11.15 -8.99
C TYR A 240 -8.09 -12.42 -8.45
N ILE A 241 -8.58 -12.97 -7.34
CA ILE A 241 -8.08 -14.26 -6.80
C ILE A 241 -8.14 -15.33 -7.88
N LYS A 242 -9.26 -15.42 -8.58
CA LYS A 242 -9.46 -16.43 -9.64
C LYS A 242 -8.65 -16.12 -10.91
N ARG A 243 -8.68 -14.88 -11.37
CA ARG A 243 -8.09 -14.47 -12.65
C ARG A 243 -6.56 -14.56 -12.65
N PHE A 244 -5.95 -14.20 -11.53
CA PHE A 244 -4.49 -14.14 -11.42
C PHE A 244 -3.90 -15.29 -10.61
N ASN A 245 -4.72 -16.26 -10.14
CA ASN A 245 -4.30 -17.33 -9.24
C ASN A 245 -3.54 -16.76 -8.02
N VAL A 246 -4.17 -15.79 -7.35
CA VAL A 246 -3.59 -15.15 -6.17
C VAL A 246 -3.34 -16.20 -5.08
N THR A 247 -2.17 -16.14 -4.48
CA THR A 247 -1.74 -17.07 -3.42
C THR A 247 -1.62 -16.39 -2.07
N PHE A 248 -1.40 -15.07 -2.05
CA PHE A 248 -1.29 -14.28 -0.82
C PHE A 248 -2.36 -13.19 -0.74
N VAL A 249 -3.06 -13.13 0.39
CA VAL A 249 -4.06 -12.10 0.70
C VAL A 249 -3.92 -11.65 2.14
N ALA A 250 -3.80 -10.34 2.36
CA ALA A 250 -3.93 -9.74 3.68
C ALA A 250 -5.13 -8.78 3.70
N GLY A 251 -5.88 -8.80 4.81
CA GLY A 251 -7.09 -7.99 4.93
C GLY A 251 -7.61 -7.86 6.35
N VAL A 252 -8.69 -7.11 6.52
CA VAL A 252 -9.39 -6.96 7.80
C VAL A 252 -10.65 -7.84 7.83
N PRO A 253 -11.20 -8.18 9.02
CA PRO A 253 -12.33 -9.12 9.15
C PRO A 253 -13.53 -8.77 8.28
N VAL A 254 -13.88 -7.48 8.19
CA VAL A 254 -15.02 -7.02 7.38
C VAL A 254 -14.83 -7.28 5.88
N MET A 255 -13.59 -7.25 5.38
CA MET A 255 -13.30 -7.57 3.98
C MET A 255 -13.54 -9.05 3.72
N PHE A 256 -13.00 -9.94 4.55
CA PHE A 256 -13.23 -11.39 4.42
C PHE A 256 -14.70 -11.75 4.56
N LYS A 257 -15.41 -11.18 5.56
CA LYS A 257 -16.86 -11.37 5.72
C LYS A 257 -17.63 -11.03 4.44
N LYS A 258 -17.31 -9.89 3.80
CA LYS A 258 -17.92 -9.49 2.52
C LYS A 258 -17.52 -10.41 1.37
N MET A 259 -16.26 -10.84 1.28
CA MET A 259 -15.77 -11.72 0.23
C MET A 259 -16.44 -13.09 0.28
N ILE A 260 -16.54 -13.71 1.47
CA ILE A 260 -17.18 -15.04 1.62
C ILE A 260 -18.70 -15.01 1.40
N ALA A 261 -19.34 -13.87 1.60
CA ALA A 261 -20.78 -13.69 1.33
C ALA A 261 -21.11 -13.61 -0.18
N GLU A 262 -20.14 -13.26 -1.00
CA GLU A 262 -20.32 -13.19 -2.45
C GLU A 262 -20.40 -14.59 -3.07
N LYS A 263 -21.36 -14.78 -3.99
CA LYS A 263 -21.52 -16.06 -4.71
C LYS A 263 -20.26 -16.49 -5.48
N ASN A 264 -19.46 -15.53 -5.90
CA ASN A 264 -18.22 -15.79 -6.63
C ASN A 264 -17.02 -16.15 -5.73
N PHE A 265 -17.14 -16.19 -4.39
CA PHE A 265 -16.14 -16.79 -3.52
C PHE A 265 -16.35 -18.30 -3.47
N SER A 266 -16.08 -18.96 -4.59
CA SER A 266 -16.31 -20.39 -4.81
C SER A 266 -15.48 -20.90 -5.99
N GLY A 267 -15.40 -22.22 -6.12
CA GLY A 267 -14.77 -22.92 -7.25
C GLY A 267 -13.29 -23.24 -7.00
N TYR A 268 -12.78 -24.18 -7.81
CA TYR A 268 -11.50 -24.87 -7.63
C TYR A 268 -10.27 -23.94 -7.54
N ARG A 269 -10.35 -22.70 -8.02
CA ARG A 269 -9.22 -21.76 -7.97
C ARG A 269 -8.91 -21.25 -6.57
N LEU A 270 -9.85 -21.34 -5.61
CA LEU A 270 -9.58 -21.04 -4.21
C LEU A 270 -8.50 -21.93 -3.62
N LYS A 271 -8.26 -23.15 -4.15
CA LYS A 271 -7.17 -24.02 -3.74
C LYS A 271 -5.77 -23.44 -4.00
N LYS A 272 -5.67 -22.37 -4.79
CA LYS A 272 -4.39 -21.67 -5.05
C LYS A 272 -3.98 -20.74 -3.92
N LEU A 273 -4.92 -20.35 -3.05
CA LEU A 273 -4.56 -19.59 -1.86
C LEU A 273 -3.58 -20.40 -1.00
N LYS A 274 -2.54 -19.73 -0.50
CA LYS A 274 -1.50 -20.31 0.35
C LYS A 274 -1.37 -19.57 1.67
N GLN A 275 -1.20 -18.24 1.63
CA GLN A 275 -1.10 -17.38 2.80
C GLN A 275 -2.26 -16.40 2.85
N VAL A 276 -3.05 -16.45 3.92
CA VAL A 276 -4.19 -15.53 4.09
C VAL A 276 -4.19 -15.00 5.51
N TRP A 277 -3.88 -13.71 5.66
CA TRP A 277 -3.74 -13.06 6.95
C TRP A 277 -4.85 -12.04 7.21
N CYS A 278 -5.42 -12.12 8.40
CA CYS A 278 -6.45 -11.23 8.89
C CYS A 278 -5.97 -10.50 10.15
N GLY A 279 -6.00 -9.17 10.11
CA GLY A 279 -5.58 -8.34 11.24
C GLY A 279 -6.32 -7.01 11.28
N GLY A 280 -5.95 -6.17 12.24
CA GLY A 280 -6.50 -4.82 12.40
C GLY A 280 -7.85 -4.73 13.12
N ASP A 281 -8.47 -5.86 13.43
CA ASP A 281 -9.69 -5.95 14.25
C ASP A 281 -9.90 -7.40 14.69
N VAL A 282 -10.84 -7.63 15.60
CA VAL A 282 -11.22 -8.97 16.08
C VAL A 282 -11.85 -9.78 14.96
N LEU A 283 -11.25 -10.93 14.63
CA LEU A 283 -11.77 -11.86 13.63
C LEU A 283 -12.87 -12.75 14.23
N PRO A 284 -14.15 -12.61 13.82
CA PRO A 284 -15.22 -13.47 14.28
C PRO A 284 -14.98 -14.93 13.86
N GLU A 285 -15.18 -15.84 14.80
CA GLU A 285 -14.95 -17.28 14.62
C GLU A 285 -15.75 -17.87 13.46
N ASN A 286 -17.00 -17.42 13.28
CA ASN A 286 -17.83 -17.84 12.16
C ASN A 286 -17.22 -17.43 10.79
N THR A 287 -16.62 -16.23 10.70
CA THR A 287 -15.95 -15.77 9.48
C THR A 287 -14.76 -16.66 9.15
N LEU A 288 -13.94 -16.99 10.16
CA LEU A 288 -12.79 -17.89 10.03
C LEU A 288 -13.24 -19.27 9.55
N LYS A 289 -14.17 -19.91 10.26
CA LYS A 289 -14.69 -21.26 9.92
C LYS A 289 -15.27 -21.31 8.50
N THR A 290 -16.11 -20.33 8.15
CA THR A 290 -16.72 -20.29 6.82
C THR A 290 -15.69 -20.10 5.71
N PHE A 291 -14.65 -19.27 5.94
CA PHE A 291 -13.56 -19.10 4.99
C PHE A 291 -12.82 -20.43 4.77
N ASP A 292 -12.37 -21.06 5.86
CA ASP A 292 -11.60 -22.31 5.83
C ASP A 292 -12.41 -23.45 5.18
N GLU A 293 -13.70 -23.55 5.46
CA GLU A 293 -14.60 -24.54 4.82
C GLU A 293 -14.71 -24.33 3.32
N LYS A 294 -14.89 -23.08 2.86
CA LYS A 294 -14.98 -22.78 1.41
C LYS A 294 -13.68 -23.10 0.68
N VAL A 295 -12.53 -22.80 1.29
CA VAL A 295 -11.22 -23.14 0.71
C VAL A 295 -11.04 -24.66 0.68
N ARG A 296 -11.37 -25.37 1.75
CA ARG A 296 -11.29 -26.84 1.84
C ARG A 296 -12.21 -27.52 0.81
N ASN A 297 -13.43 -27.06 0.67
CA ASN A 297 -14.39 -27.56 -0.34
C ASN A 297 -13.92 -27.32 -1.78
N ALA A 298 -13.03 -26.36 -2.00
CA ALA A 298 -12.35 -26.15 -3.27
C ALA A 298 -11.10 -27.02 -3.47
N GLY A 299 -10.76 -27.87 -2.49
CA GLY A 299 -9.55 -28.69 -2.48
C GLY A 299 -8.28 -27.94 -2.06
N GLY A 300 -8.41 -26.81 -1.37
CA GLY A 300 -7.30 -26.03 -0.84
C GLY A 300 -6.97 -26.33 0.62
N THR A 301 -5.78 -25.92 1.06
CA THR A 301 -5.27 -26.12 2.42
C THR A 301 -5.09 -24.80 3.19
N ALA A 302 -5.18 -23.66 2.50
CA ALA A 302 -5.02 -22.36 3.16
C ALA A 302 -6.08 -22.12 4.24
N ARG A 303 -5.65 -21.51 5.33
CA ARG A 303 -6.51 -21.08 6.44
C ARG A 303 -6.43 -19.59 6.62
N LEU A 304 -7.46 -19.02 7.21
CA LEU A 304 -7.49 -17.60 7.55
C LEU A 304 -6.73 -17.39 8.86
N MET A 305 -5.48 -16.93 8.77
CA MET A 305 -4.57 -16.74 9.89
C MET A 305 -4.81 -15.41 10.59
N ARG A 306 -4.76 -15.39 11.91
CA ARG A 306 -4.84 -14.17 12.71
C ARG A 306 -3.49 -13.48 12.78
N GLY A 307 -3.48 -12.14 12.61
CA GLY A 307 -2.32 -11.28 12.82
C GLY A 307 -2.70 -10.09 13.70
N TYR A 308 -1.76 -9.68 14.55
CA TYR A 308 -1.84 -8.47 15.35
C TYR A 308 -0.71 -7.53 15.00
N GLY A 309 -1.00 -6.23 14.98
CA GLY A 309 -0.01 -5.22 14.67
C GLY A 309 -0.45 -3.81 14.99
N LEU A 310 0.52 -2.91 14.97
CA LEU A 310 0.39 -1.49 15.22
C LEU A 310 1.11 -0.73 14.10
N SER A 311 0.72 0.51 13.88
CA SER A 311 1.44 1.38 12.92
C SER A 311 2.88 1.62 13.34
N GLU A 312 3.13 1.66 14.65
CA GLU A 312 4.44 1.87 15.28
C GLU A 312 5.46 0.75 15.00
N VAL A 313 4.98 -0.45 14.66
CA VAL A 313 5.80 -1.61 14.28
C VAL A 313 5.62 -1.97 12.80
N CYS A 314 5.33 -0.99 11.96
CA CYS A 314 5.21 -1.13 10.50
C CYS A 314 4.06 -2.06 10.05
N GLY A 315 3.14 -2.43 10.94
CA GLY A 315 1.91 -3.16 10.58
C GLY A 315 1.73 -4.54 11.19
N ALA A 316 2.78 -5.25 11.60
CA ALA A 316 2.64 -6.54 12.28
C ALA A 316 3.69 -6.76 13.37
N CYS A 317 3.28 -7.31 14.51
CA CYS A 317 4.18 -7.73 15.60
C CYS A 317 3.90 -9.16 16.09
N ALA A 318 2.74 -9.73 15.76
CA ALA A 318 2.42 -11.12 16.06
C ALA A 318 1.50 -11.71 14.99
N ALA A 319 1.73 -12.93 14.60
CA ALA A 319 0.88 -13.66 13.67
C ALA A 319 0.96 -15.17 13.92
N ASN A 320 -0.14 -15.88 13.64
CA ASN A 320 -0.09 -17.33 13.59
C ASN A 320 0.68 -17.76 12.34
N SER A 321 1.48 -18.83 12.45
CA SER A 321 2.11 -19.47 11.32
C SER A 321 1.37 -20.74 10.90
N TYR A 322 1.50 -21.11 9.63
CA TYR A 322 0.92 -22.38 9.14
C TYR A 322 1.59 -23.62 9.76
N ALA A 323 2.89 -23.51 10.08
CA ALA A 323 3.64 -24.58 10.71
C ALA A 323 3.24 -24.84 12.18
N CYS A 324 2.79 -23.77 12.89
CA CYS A 324 2.43 -23.82 14.30
C CYS A 324 0.99 -23.34 14.54
N TYR A 325 0.08 -23.69 13.61
CA TYR A 325 -1.32 -23.33 13.77
C TYR A 325 -1.91 -24.00 15.01
N LYS A 326 -2.11 -23.21 16.04
CA LYS A 326 -2.95 -23.55 17.19
C LYS A 326 -4.17 -22.65 17.14
N ASP A 327 -5.34 -23.20 17.43
CA ASP A 327 -6.59 -22.42 17.46
C ASP A 327 -6.68 -21.52 18.70
N LEU A 328 -5.60 -20.75 18.90
CA LEU A 328 -5.45 -19.82 20.01
C LEU A 328 -5.66 -18.40 19.51
N SER A 329 -6.47 -17.64 20.24
CA SER A 329 -6.53 -16.19 20.07
C SER A 329 -5.16 -15.59 20.37
N LEU A 330 -4.70 -14.62 19.56
CA LEU A 330 -3.43 -13.92 19.79
C LEU A 330 -3.39 -13.18 21.13
N ILE A 331 -4.55 -12.86 21.72
CA ILE A 331 -4.66 -12.29 23.07
C ILE A 331 -4.02 -13.20 24.13
N HIS A 332 -4.11 -14.51 23.97
CA HIS A 332 -3.49 -15.46 24.91
C HIS A 332 -1.97 -15.60 24.76
N ILE A 333 -1.41 -15.10 23.65
CA ILE A 333 0.03 -15.12 23.40
C ILE A 333 0.71 -13.88 24.00
N SER A 334 -0.02 -12.78 24.13
CA SER A 334 0.49 -11.48 24.59
C SER A 334 0.05 -11.12 26.02
N GLU A 335 -0.49 -12.05 26.80
CA GLU A 335 -0.86 -11.76 28.20
C GLU A 335 0.37 -11.46 29.06
N PRO A 336 0.35 -10.34 29.82
CA PRO A 336 1.49 -9.92 30.67
C PRO A 336 1.88 -10.92 31.74
N THR A 337 0.96 -11.83 32.12
CA THR A 337 1.17 -12.87 33.10
C THR A 337 2.24 -13.90 32.72
N ARG A 338 2.53 -14.09 31.43
CA ARG A 338 3.61 -14.97 30.97
C ARG A 338 5.00 -14.34 31.00
N LEU A 339 5.12 -13.02 31.05
CA LEU A 339 6.40 -12.31 31.22
C LEU A 339 6.95 -12.37 32.64
N ARG A 340 6.20 -12.89 33.61
CA ARG A 340 6.68 -13.10 34.99
C ARG A 340 7.35 -14.45 35.24
N CYS A 341 7.44 -15.30 34.24
CA CYS A 341 8.01 -16.64 34.34
C CYS A 341 9.31 -16.81 33.51
N ILE A 342 10.01 -15.69 33.21
CA ILE A 342 11.37 -15.71 32.64
C ILE A 342 12.32 -15.08 33.62
#